data_2ab3a573401640cff0efe296eaf04aff
#
_entry.id   2ab3a573401640cff0efe296eaf04aff
#
_cell.length_a   1.000
_cell.length_b   1.000
_cell.length_c   1.000
_cell.angle_alpha   90.00
_cell.angle_beta   90.00
_cell.angle_gamma   90.00
#
_symmetry.space_group_name_H-M   'P 1'
#
loop_
_entity.id
_entity.type
_entity.pdbx_description
1 polymer ?
#
loop_
_entity_poly.entity_id
_entity_poly.type
_entity_poly.pdbx_seq_one_letter_code
_entity_poly.pdbx_strand_id
1 'polypeptide(L)'
;MNVSTAGKWSGPALAVLGLLVAGAMALTPAAGRSTLIWWILSSALAPERVLPLIGLGAALALVDRRYSLGALALFGGGVAVGFFGKDWLLSVLAAIPRATSHHFLTGPISSVTVGVALVLPTARLRSWFLLIAAALAGCMLAIAIAVTDPSLHDVAIPLAGVVVGFWIVVAISLTVRTFWRTWFPIPARILGSWLVAIGLLYGGASLIPKQKSAFPLPAESTPNIIPFPGPDRLSPEFQPHERPGAVIPPADLQQP
;
A
#
# COMPACT_ATOMS: atom_id res chain seq x y z
N MET A 1 -35.24 1.15 -21.01
CA MET A 1 -34.27 0.09 -21.31
C MET A 1 -34.33 -0.94 -20.20
N ASN A 2 -34.89 -2.13 -20.50
CA ASN A 2 -34.88 -3.26 -19.55
C ASN A 2 -33.45 -3.78 -19.43
N VAL A 3 -32.73 -3.33 -18.39
CA VAL A 3 -31.46 -3.95 -18.01
C VAL A 3 -31.80 -5.35 -17.52
N SER A 4 -31.27 -6.38 -18.21
CA SER A 4 -31.48 -7.76 -17.81
C SER A 4 -31.09 -7.93 -16.31
N THR A 5 -31.86 -8.71 -15.57
CA THR A 5 -31.60 -8.97 -14.14
C THR A 5 -30.18 -9.46 -13.88
N ALA A 6 -29.58 -10.18 -14.82
CA ALA A 6 -28.18 -10.61 -14.79
C ALA A 6 -27.18 -9.44 -14.69
N GLY A 7 -27.45 -8.32 -15.37
CA GLY A 7 -26.56 -7.13 -15.31
C GLY A 7 -26.58 -6.40 -13.97
N LYS A 8 -27.63 -6.57 -13.16
CA LYS A 8 -27.76 -5.91 -11.85
C LYS A 8 -26.85 -6.51 -10.77
N TRP A 9 -26.54 -7.81 -10.86
CA TRP A 9 -25.75 -8.52 -9.85
C TRP A 9 -24.26 -8.61 -10.18
N SER A 10 -23.82 -8.10 -11.34
CA SER A 10 -22.41 -8.18 -11.75
C SER A 10 -21.43 -7.49 -10.77
N GLY A 11 -21.79 -6.35 -10.22
CA GLY A 11 -20.96 -5.62 -9.26
C GLY A 11 -20.77 -6.39 -7.94
N PRO A 12 -21.86 -6.72 -7.22
CA PRO A 12 -21.78 -7.54 -6.01
C PRO A 12 -21.06 -8.87 -6.23
N ALA A 13 -21.31 -9.56 -7.35
CA ALA A 13 -20.65 -10.81 -7.69
C ALA A 13 -19.12 -10.63 -7.85
N LEU A 14 -18.67 -9.56 -8.54
CA LEU A 14 -17.26 -9.22 -8.64
C LEU A 14 -16.65 -8.90 -7.28
N ALA A 15 -17.34 -8.16 -6.42
CA ALA A 15 -16.86 -7.83 -5.09
C ALA A 15 -16.69 -9.08 -4.21
N VAL A 16 -17.70 -9.97 -4.22
CA VAL A 16 -17.65 -11.26 -3.49
C VAL A 16 -16.51 -12.13 -4.03
N LEU A 17 -16.36 -12.25 -5.35
CA LEU A 17 -15.28 -13.02 -5.95
C LEU A 17 -13.89 -12.48 -5.51
N GLY A 18 -13.70 -11.16 -5.50
CA GLY A 18 -12.46 -10.55 -5.03
C GLY A 18 -12.18 -10.86 -3.55
N LEU A 19 -13.22 -10.79 -2.70
CA LEU A 19 -13.10 -11.14 -1.28
C LEU A 19 -12.77 -12.63 -1.07
N LEU A 20 -13.37 -13.52 -1.86
CA LEU A 20 -13.10 -14.95 -1.80
C LEU A 20 -11.65 -15.25 -2.23
N VAL A 21 -11.18 -14.63 -3.31
CA VAL A 21 -9.78 -14.78 -3.77
C VAL A 21 -8.80 -14.25 -2.72
N ALA A 22 -9.04 -13.05 -2.18
CA ALA A 22 -8.20 -12.49 -1.13
C ALA A 22 -8.21 -13.34 0.14
N GLY A 23 -9.38 -13.86 0.53
CA GLY A 23 -9.53 -14.78 1.66
C GLY A 23 -8.79 -16.10 1.43
N ALA A 24 -8.90 -16.70 0.24
CA ALA A 24 -8.16 -17.91 -0.11
C ALA A 24 -6.64 -17.69 -0.04
N MET A 25 -6.14 -16.55 -0.55
CA MET A 25 -4.73 -16.17 -0.43
C MET A 25 -4.30 -15.98 1.03
N ALA A 26 -5.14 -15.39 1.87
CA ALA A 26 -4.86 -15.16 3.29
C ALA A 26 -4.81 -16.48 4.09
N LEU A 27 -5.62 -17.47 3.71
CA LEU A 27 -5.65 -18.80 4.33
C LEU A 27 -4.48 -19.69 3.90
N THR A 28 -3.74 -19.33 2.85
CA THR A 28 -2.54 -20.07 2.45
C THR A 28 -1.49 -20.02 3.56
N PRO A 29 -0.92 -21.16 4.02
CA PRO A 29 0.10 -21.19 5.05
C PRO A 29 1.31 -20.32 4.67
N ALA A 30 1.89 -19.62 5.65
CA ALA A 30 3.00 -18.68 5.41
C ALA A 30 4.19 -19.32 4.68
N ALA A 31 4.50 -20.59 4.98
CA ALA A 31 5.57 -21.35 4.34
C ALA A 31 5.33 -21.64 2.85
N GLY A 32 4.08 -21.60 2.38
CA GLY A 32 3.71 -21.86 0.97
C GLY A 32 3.37 -20.60 0.17
N ARG A 33 3.47 -19.40 0.76
CA ARG A 33 3.16 -18.15 0.06
C ARG A 33 4.28 -17.77 -0.89
N SER A 34 3.91 -17.60 -2.18
CA SER A 34 4.82 -16.96 -3.13
C SER A 34 5.03 -15.48 -2.78
N THR A 35 6.13 -14.89 -3.26
CA THR A 35 6.42 -13.45 -3.10
C THR A 35 5.25 -12.59 -3.59
N LEU A 36 4.61 -13.00 -4.69
CA LEU A 36 3.44 -12.30 -5.25
C LEU A 36 2.25 -12.30 -4.28
N ILE A 37 1.89 -13.45 -3.70
CA ILE A 37 0.79 -13.55 -2.73
C ILE A 37 1.09 -12.71 -1.50
N TRP A 38 2.31 -12.80 -0.99
CA TRP A 38 2.73 -12.01 0.16
C TRP A 38 2.63 -10.51 -0.15
N TRP A 39 3.10 -10.07 -1.31
CA TRP A 39 3.05 -8.67 -1.73
C TRP A 39 1.60 -8.17 -1.91
N ILE A 40 0.72 -8.98 -2.52
CA ILE A 40 -0.70 -8.62 -2.67
C ILE A 40 -1.34 -8.38 -1.31
N LEU A 41 -1.15 -9.29 -0.35
CA LEU A 41 -1.77 -9.19 0.97
C LEU A 41 -1.20 -8.04 1.81
N SER A 42 0.11 -7.82 1.77
CA SER A 42 0.78 -6.83 2.62
C SER A 42 0.80 -5.44 2.01
N SER A 43 0.82 -5.33 0.68
CA SER A 43 1.07 -4.09 -0.02
C SER A 43 -0.09 -3.66 -0.93
N ALA A 44 -0.57 -4.53 -1.82
CA ALA A 44 -1.65 -4.14 -2.75
C ALA A 44 -2.98 -3.92 -2.02
N LEU A 45 -3.28 -4.72 -0.99
CA LEU A 45 -4.49 -4.61 -0.17
C LEU A 45 -4.29 -3.74 1.09
N ALA A 46 -3.18 -3.01 1.20
CA ALA A 46 -2.95 -2.09 2.30
C ALA A 46 -4.03 -0.99 2.33
N PRO A 47 -4.57 -0.65 3.53
CA PRO A 47 -5.68 0.28 3.67
C PRO A 47 -5.44 1.64 3.01
N GLU A 48 -4.22 2.14 3.06
CA GLU A 48 -3.82 3.41 2.44
C GLU A 48 -3.98 3.43 0.91
N ARG A 49 -4.01 2.25 0.26
CA ARG A 49 -4.24 2.10 -1.19
C ARG A 49 -5.69 1.76 -1.51
N VAL A 50 -6.27 0.87 -0.73
CA VAL A 50 -7.63 0.37 -0.95
C VAL A 50 -8.67 1.47 -0.71
N LEU A 51 -8.52 2.29 0.33
CA LEU A 51 -9.48 3.33 0.67
C LEU A 51 -9.70 4.36 -0.44
N PRO A 52 -8.65 4.99 -1.05
CA PRO A 52 -8.86 5.90 -2.17
C PRO A 52 -9.45 5.19 -3.40
N LEU A 53 -9.12 3.92 -3.65
CA LEU A 53 -9.70 3.16 -4.77
C LEU A 53 -11.19 2.86 -4.55
N ILE A 54 -11.62 2.54 -3.32
CA ILE A 54 -13.03 2.42 -2.95
C ILE A 54 -13.74 3.76 -3.17
N GLY A 55 -13.14 4.86 -2.69
CA GLY A 55 -13.65 6.20 -2.91
C GLY A 55 -13.81 6.55 -4.38
N LEU A 56 -12.81 6.23 -5.20
CA LEU A 56 -12.85 6.44 -6.64
C LEU A 56 -13.97 5.62 -7.30
N GLY A 57 -14.11 4.34 -6.95
CA GLY A 57 -15.21 3.49 -7.41
C GLY A 57 -16.57 4.06 -7.05
N ALA A 58 -16.75 4.53 -5.81
CA ALA A 58 -17.97 5.20 -5.37
C ALA A 58 -18.23 6.51 -6.16
N ALA A 59 -17.20 7.33 -6.40
CA ALA A 59 -17.30 8.56 -7.18
C ALA A 59 -17.69 8.30 -8.63
N LEU A 60 -17.13 7.25 -9.24
CA LEU A 60 -17.51 6.82 -10.60
C LEU A 60 -18.99 6.42 -10.71
N ALA A 61 -19.57 5.88 -9.64
CA ALA A 61 -20.99 5.54 -9.62
C ALA A 61 -21.90 6.78 -9.58
N LEU A 62 -21.41 7.90 -9.03
CA LEU A 62 -22.15 9.16 -8.84
C LEU A 62 -22.25 10.03 -10.10
N VAL A 63 -21.55 9.68 -11.17
CA VAL A 63 -21.51 10.46 -12.42
C VAL A 63 -22.10 9.66 -13.59
N ASP A 64 -22.44 10.39 -14.67
CA ASP A 64 -22.94 9.78 -15.90
C ASP A 64 -21.93 8.80 -16.48
N ARG A 65 -22.44 7.78 -17.19
CA ARG A 65 -21.63 6.70 -17.77
C ARG A 65 -20.47 7.21 -18.64
N ARG A 66 -20.69 8.28 -19.40
CA ARG A 66 -19.63 8.89 -20.26
C ARG A 66 -18.44 9.41 -19.44
N TYR A 67 -18.72 10.13 -18.35
CA TYR A 67 -17.67 10.63 -17.45
C TYR A 67 -17.02 9.51 -16.66
N SER A 68 -17.79 8.50 -16.27
CA SER A 68 -17.26 7.32 -15.59
C SER A 68 -16.29 6.52 -16.48
N LEU A 69 -16.62 6.31 -17.75
CA LEU A 69 -15.73 5.65 -18.71
C LEU A 69 -14.48 6.50 -18.98
N GLY A 70 -14.66 7.82 -19.16
CA GLY A 70 -13.54 8.76 -19.32
C GLY A 70 -12.62 8.77 -18.12
N ALA A 71 -13.16 8.78 -16.91
CA ALA A 71 -12.36 8.73 -15.69
C ALA A 71 -11.63 7.37 -15.52
N LEU A 72 -12.27 6.25 -15.88
CA LEU A 72 -11.61 4.94 -15.88
C LEU A 72 -10.48 4.86 -16.92
N ALA A 73 -10.66 5.44 -18.10
CA ALA A 73 -9.61 5.55 -19.11
C ALA A 73 -8.46 6.44 -18.62
N LEU A 74 -8.77 7.58 -17.97
CA LEU A 74 -7.75 8.45 -17.37
C LEU A 74 -7.05 7.83 -16.18
N PHE A 75 -7.73 6.99 -15.40
CA PHE A 75 -7.10 6.19 -14.36
C PHE A 75 -6.05 5.25 -14.97
N GLY A 76 -6.39 4.54 -16.05
CA GLY A 76 -5.43 3.70 -16.78
C GLY A 76 -4.30 4.50 -17.42
N GLY A 77 -4.61 5.65 -18.01
CA GLY A 77 -3.60 6.59 -18.53
C GLY A 77 -2.67 7.10 -17.43
N GLY A 78 -3.22 7.44 -16.25
CA GLY A 78 -2.46 7.81 -15.08
C GLY A 78 -1.52 6.70 -14.61
N VAL A 79 -1.99 5.45 -14.59
CA VAL A 79 -1.15 4.27 -14.28
C VAL A 79 0.02 4.19 -15.27
N ALA A 80 -0.23 4.33 -16.57
CA ALA A 80 0.81 4.33 -17.58
C ALA A 80 1.82 5.46 -17.37
N VAL A 81 1.35 6.69 -17.16
CA VAL A 81 2.22 7.85 -16.85
C VAL A 81 3.03 7.61 -15.59
N GLY A 82 2.44 7.02 -14.55
CA GLY A 82 3.13 6.71 -13.30
C GLY A 82 4.26 5.69 -13.47
N PHE A 83 4.09 4.66 -14.30
CA PHE A 83 5.15 3.69 -14.57
C PHE A 83 6.25 4.25 -15.48
N PHE A 84 5.91 4.92 -16.57
CA PHE A 84 6.88 5.46 -17.51
C PHE A 84 7.58 6.72 -16.99
N GLY A 85 6.87 7.55 -16.21
CA GLY A 85 7.37 8.80 -15.66
C GLY A 85 7.88 8.70 -14.22
N LYS A 86 8.05 7.50 -13.65
CA LYS A 86 8.35 7.28 -12.23
C LYS A 86 9.55 8.11 -11.74
N ASP A 87 10.64 8.14 -12.51
CA ASP A 87 11.87 8.79 -12.08
C ASP A 87 11.72 10.32 -12.01
N TRP A 88 11.04 10.90 -13.01
CA TRP A 88 10.70 12.32 -13.01
C TRP A 88 9.71 12.67 -11.88
N LEU A 89 8.66 11.87 -11.71
CA LEU A 89 7.67 12.08 -10.66
C LEU A 89 8.29 11.95 -9.25
N LEU A 90 9.16 10.96 -9.05
CA LEU A 90 9.90 10.81 -7.80
C LEU A 90 10.83 11.99 -7.54
N SER A 91 11.49 12.54 -8.58
CA SER A 91 12.31 13.74 -8.41
C SER A 91 11.48 14.96 -8.02
N VAL A 92 10.28 15.13 -8.58
CA VAL A 92 9.35 16.21 -8.19
C VAL A 92 8.85 16.02 -6.75
N LEU A 93 8.51 14.80 -6.36
CA LEU A 93 8.12 14.51 -4.97
C LEU A 93 9.28 14.71 -4.00
N ALA A 94 10.52 14.42 -4.42
CA ALA A 94 11.73 14.64 -3.63
C ALA A 94 12.01 16.13 -3.38
N ALA A 95 11.54 17.02 -4.24
CA ALA A 95 11.64 18.46 -4.04
C ALA A 95 10.81 18.97 -2.86
N ILE A 96 9.87 18.19 -2.35
CA ILE A 96 9.11 18.51 -1.14
C ILE A 96 10.06 18.33 0.06
N PRO A 97 10.39 19.41 0.79
CA PRO A 97 11.35 19.35 1.89
C PRO A 97 10.89 18.34 2.94
N ARG A 98 11.79 17.45 3.39
CA ARG A 98 11.58 16.50 4.47
C ARG A 98 10.63 15.32 4.18
N ALA A 99 10.22 15.09 2.95
CA ALA A 99 9.58 13.84 2.55
C ALA A 99 10.64 12.72 2.62
N THR A 100 10.86 12.15 3.79
CA THR A 100 11.88 11.11 4.04
C THR A 100 11.54 9.77 3.36
N SER A 101 10.31 9.64 2.87
CA SER A 101 9.87 8.46 2.12
C SER A 101 8.74 8.85 1.17
N HIS A 102 9.06 8.90 -0.10
CA HIS A 102 8.16 9.37 -1.16
C HIS A 102 6.88 8.52 -1.30
N HIS A 103 6.93 7.25 -0.91
CA HIS A 103 5.77 6.37 -0.97
C HIS A 103 4.64 6.74 0.02
N PHE A 104 4.96 7.45 1.12
CA PHE A 104 3.94 7.93 2.05
C PHE A 104 3.03 9.02 1.47
N LEU A 105 3.47 9.72 0.44
CA LEU A 105 2.68 10.79 -0.17
C LEU A 105 1.67 10.28 -1.19
N THR A 106 1.86 9.08 -1.75
CA THR A 106 0.98 8.53 -2.78
C THR A 106 -0.44 8.26 -2.24
N GLY A 107 -0.55 7.69 -1.05
CA GLY A 107 -1.83 7.46 -0.36
C GLY A 107 -2.56 8.76 -0.01
N PRO A 108 -1.94 9.71 0.72
CA PRO A 108 -2.50 11.01 1.05
C PRO A 108 -2.99 11.79 -0.17
N ILE A 109 -2.20 11.92 -1.23
CA ILE A 109 -2.57 12.66 -2.44
C ILE A 109 -3.80 12.01 -3.08
N SER A 110 -3.82 10.69 -3.24
CA SER A 110 -4.97 9.96 -3.80
C SER A 110 -6.21 10.12 -2.92
N SER A 111 -6.06 10.01 -1.59
CA SER A 111 -7.17 10.13 -0.65
C SER A 111 -7.80 11.53 -0.67
N VAL A 112 -6.97 12.58 -0.64
CA VAL A 112 -7.47 13.96 -0.68
C VAL A 112 -8.17 14.25 -1.99
N THR A 113 -7.56 13.92 -3.14
CA THR A 113 -8.14 14.23 -4.45
C THR A 113 -9.44 13.48 -4.69
N VAL A 114 -9.49 12.18 -4.38
CA VAL A 114 -10.71 11.38 -4.49
C VAL A 114 -11.77 11.83 -3.47
N GLY A 115 -11.37 12.13 -2.24
CA GLY A 115 -12.26 12.63 -1.21
C GLY A 115 -12.91 13.95 -1.60
N VAL A 116 -12.15 14.90 -2.14
CA VAL A 116 -12.69 16.17 -2.69
C VAL A 116 -13.68 15.90 -3.82
N ALA A 117 -13.39 14.97 -4.74
CA ALA A 117 -14.33 14.60 -5.81
C ALA A 117 -15.68 14.11 -5.27
N LEU A 118 -15.68 13.38 -4.14
CA LEU A 118 -16.91 12.89 -3.49
C LEU A 118 -17.70 14.00 -2.77
N VAL A 119 -17.02 14.97 -2.19
CA VAL A 119 -17.64 16.06 -1.41
C VAL A 119 -18.25 17.14 -2.30
N LEU A 120 -17.74 17.33 -3.53
CA LEU A 120 -18.18 18.41 -4.43
C LEU A 120 -19.70 18.37 -4.65
N PRO A 121 -20.42 19.52 -4.40
CA PRO A 121 -21.87 19.52 -4.42
C PRO A 121 -22.46 19.52 -5.84
N THR A 122 -21.81 20.19 -6.80
CA THR A 122 -22.31 20.36 -8.16
C THR A 122 -21.90 19.21 -9.06
N ALA A 123 -22.87 18.61 -9.76
CA ALA A 123 -22.64 17.45 -10.63
C ALA A 123 -21.60 17.76 -11.73
N ARG A 124 -21.66 18.97 -12.34
CA ARG A 124 -20.72 19.36 -13.42
C ARG A 124 -19.28 19.45 -12.89
N LEU A 125 -19.07 20.16 -11.77
CA LEU A 125 -17.74 20.32 -11.18
C LEU A 125 -17.18 18.98 -10.70
N ARG A 126 -18.01 18.15 -10.09
CA ARG A 126 -17.65 16.79 -9.68
C ARG A 126 -17.18 15.96 -10.87
N SER A 127 -17.91 16.00 -12.00
CA SER A 127 -17.55 15.21 -13.18
C SER A 127 -16.18 15.59 -13.74
N TRP A 128 -15.88 16.88 -13.85
CA TRP A 128 -14.58 17.36 -14.34
C TRP A 128 -13.46 17.06 -13.34
N PHE A 129 -13.70 17.33 -12.06
CA PHE A 129 -12.70 17.08 -11.02
C PHE A 129 -12.40 15.58 -10.87
N LEU A 130 -13.40 14.71 -11.07
CA LEU A 130 -13.24 13.27 -11.05
C LEU A 130 -12.28 12.76 -12.13
N LEU A 131 -12.27 13.38 -13.32
CA LEU A 131 -11.32 13.02 -14.38
C LEU A 131 -9.88 13.26 -13.91
N ILE A 132 -9.62 14.41 -13.29
CA ILE A 132 -8.31 14.76 -12.74
C ILE A 132 -7.95 13.83 -11.58
N ALA A 133 -8.89 13.62 -10.65
CA ALA A 133 -8.69 12.74 -9.49
C ALA A 133 -8.39 11.30 -9.91
N ALA A 134 -9.06 10.80 -10.96
CA ALA A 134 -8.82 9.46 -11.50
C ALA A 134 -7.41 9.34 -12.12
N ALA A 135 -6.97 10.31 -12.91
CA ALA A 135 -5.63 10.33 -13.49
C ALA A 135 -4.56 10.37 -12.39
N LEU A 136 -4.73 11.24 -11.38
CA LEU A 136 -3.80 11.32 -10.24
C LEU A 136 -3.79 10.03 -9.41
N ALA A 137 -4.96 9.46 -9.10
CA ALA A 137 -5.05 8.21 -8.35
C ALA A 137 -4.37 7.06 -9.08
N GLY A 138 -4.52 6.96 -10.41
CA GLY A 138 -3.83 5.97 -11.23
C GLY A 138 -2.31 6.16 -11.21
N CYS A 139 -1.85 7.40 -11.37
CA CYS A 139 -0.44 7.75 -11.33
C CYS A 139 0.19 7.41 -9.96
N MET A 140 -0.47 7.80 -8.86
CA MET A 140 -0.01 7.52 -7.51
C MET A 140 -0.02 6.02 -7.19
N LEU A 141 -1.01 5.27 -7.70
CA LEU A 141 -1.04 3.82 -7.59
C LEU A 141 0.18 3.18 -8.26
N ALA A 142 0.51 3.59 -9.49
CA ALA A 142 1.66 3.06 -10.21
C ALA A 142 2.99 3.34 -9.50
N ILE A 143 3.17 4.56 -8.98
CA ILE A 143 4.35 4.92 -8.18
C ILE A 143 4.42 4.06 -6.91
N ALA A 144 3.29 3.91 -6.20
CA ALA A 144 3.23 3.10 -4.99
C ALA A 144 3.58 1.64 -5.27
N ILE A 145 3.13 1.07 -6.40
CA ILE A 145 3.49 -0.28 -6.83
C ILE A 145 5.00 -0.34 -7.13
N ALA A 146 5.52 0.58 -7.95
CA ALA A 146 6.92 0.58 -8.38
C ALA A 146 7.91 0.71 -7.20
N VAL A 147 7.55 1.48 -6.17
CA VAL A 147 8.41 1.68 -4.98
C VAL A 147 8.35 0.50 -4.01
N THR A 148 7.25 -0.25 -4.00
CA THR A 148 7.07 -1.39 -3.07
C THR A 148 7.31 -2.75 -3.71
N ASP A 149 7.65 -2.77 -4.99
CA ASP A 149 7.97 -4.01 -5.71
C ASP A 149 9.30 -4.59 -5.19
N PRO A 150 9.30 -5.78 -4.57
CA PRO A 150 10.51 -6.44 -4.10
C PRO A 150 11.30 -7.10 -5.24
N SER A 151 10.68 -7.28 -6.42
CA SER A 151 11.30 -7.89 -7.57
C SER A 151 11.77 -6.79 -8.54
N LEU A 152 13.06 -6.61 -8.71
CA LEU A 152 13.61 -5.56 -9.58
C LEU A 152 13.29 -5.76 -11.08
N HIS A 153 12.85 -6.95 -11.51
CA HIS A 153 12.69 -7.31 -12.93
C HIS A 153 11.45 -8.17 -13.25
N ASP A 154 10.63 -8.54 -12.27
CA ASP A 154 9.43 -9.35 -12.49
C ASP A 154 8.22 -8.47 -12.83
N VAL A 155 7.66 -8.68 -14.01
CA VAL A 155 6.46 -7.94 -14.48
C VAL A 155 5.19 -8.41 -13.76
N ALA A 156 5.20 -9.55 -13.07
CA ALA A 156 4.03 -10.13 -12.43
C ALA A 156 3.49 -9.24 -11.30
N ILE A 157 4.36 -8.64 -10.49
CA ILE A 157 3.96 -7.77 -9.37
C ILE A 157 3.31 -6.47 -9.83
N PRO A 158 3.92 -5.67 -10.75
CA PRO A 158 3.27 -4.50 -11.31
C PRO A 158 1.93 -4.81 -11.96
N LEU A 159 1.86 -5.88 -12.76
CA LEU A 159 0.63 -6.29 -13.43
C LEU A 159 -0.46 -6.66 -12.42
N ALA A 160 -0.14 -7.47 -11.41
CA ALA A 160 -1.07 -7.84 -10.35
C ALA A 160 -1.59 -6.61 -9.59
N GLY A 161 -0.72 -5.67 -9.25
CA GLY A 161 -1.11 -4.42 -8.58
C GLY A 161 -2.09 -3.59 -9.39
N VAL A 162 -1.85 -3.45 -10.69
CA VAL A 162 -2.76 -2.76 -11.61
C VAL A 162 -4.09 -3.49 -11.71
N VAL A 163 -4.08 -4.81 -11.90
CA VAL A 163 -5.29 -5.63 -12.00
C VAL A 163 -6.12 -5.52 -10.72
N VAL A 164 -5.52 -5.64 -9.55
CA VAL A 164 -6.19 -5.49 -8.26
C VAL A 164 -6.78 -4.07 -8.12
N GLY A 165 -6.05 -3.04 -8.49
CA GLY A 165 -6.52 -1.66 -8.44
C GLY A 165 -7.75 -1.43 -9.33
N PHE A 166 -7.70 -1.85 -10.60
CA PHE A 166 -8.84 -1.79 -11.53
C PHE A 166 -10.02 -2.63 -11.02
N TRP A 167 -9.75 -3.83 -10.52
CA TRP A 167 -10.79 -4.70 -9.95
C TRP A 167 -11.57 -4.01 -8.83
N ILE A 168 -10.86 -3.42 -7.86
CA ILE A 168 -11.49 -2.71 -6.74
C ILE A 168 -12.37 -1.57 -7.27
N VAL A 169 -11.82 -0.71 -8.13
CA VAL A 169 -12.54 0.46 -8.67
C VAL A 169 -13.81 0.03 -9.44
N VAL A 170 -13.70 -0.96 -10.32
CA VAL A 170 -14.83 -1.44 -11.12
C VAL A 170 -15.85 -2.16 -10.26
N ALA A 171 -15.43 -3.07 -9.38
CA ALA A 171 -16.33 -3.82 -8.50
C ALA A 171 -17.15 -2.88 -7.59
N ILE A 172 -16.51 -1.89 -6.98
CA ILE A 172 -17.19 -0.89 -6.14
C ILE A 172 -18.11 -0.01 -6.98
N SER A 173 -17.67 0.47 -8.15
CA SER A 173 -18.50 1.31 -9.02
C SER A 173 -19.78 0.59 -9.46
N LEU A 174 -19.67 -0.68 -9.88
CA LEU A 174 -20.81 -1.48 -10.30
C LEU A 174 -21.71 -1.84 -9.10
N THR A 175 -21.14 -2.17 -7.95
CA THR A 175 -21.88 -2.49 -6.73
C THR A 175 -22.71 -1.27 -6.28
N VAL A 176 -22.09 -0.12 -6.20
CA VAL A 176 -22.77 1.14 -5.82
C VAL A 176 -23.90 1.46 -6.81
N ARG A 177 -23.68 1.29 -8.12
CA ARG A 177 -24.72 1.49 -9.15
C ARG A 177 -25.89 0.53 -8.99
N THR A 178 -25.65 -0.71 -8.55
CA THR A 178 -26.68 -1.71 -8.30
C THR A 178 -27.60 -1.30 -7.15
N PHE A 179 -27.00 -0.81 -6.06
CA PHE A 179 -27.72 -0.39 -4.86
C PHE A 179 -28.07 1.09 -4.84
N TRP A 180 -27.96 1.77 -5.99
CA TRP A 180 -28.21 3.20 -6.10
C TRP A 180 -29.58 3.58 -5.55
N ARG A 181 -29.60 4.51 -4.59
CA ARG A 181 -30.80 5.13 -4.03
C ARG A 181 -30.60 6.63 -3.91
N THR A 182 -31.70 7.38 -3.82
CA THR A 182 -31.70 8.85 -3.74
C THR A 182 -30.92 9.41 -2.56
N TRP A 183 -30.77 8.65 -1.47
CA TRP A 183 -30.01 9.04 -0.28
C TRP A 183 -28.50 8.77 -0.37
N PHE A 184 -28.04 8.02 -1.38
CA PHE A 184 -26.64 7.61 -1.52
C PHE A 184 -25.61 8.77 -1.58
N PRO A 185 -25.93 9.98 -2.07
CA PRO A 185 -25.02 11.13 -1.99
C PRO A 185 -24.59 11.52 -0.57
N ILE A 186 -25.41 11.18 0.45
CA ILE A 186 -25.07 11.49 1.85
C ILE A 186 -23.87 10.66 2.33
N PRO A 187 -23.92 9.29 2.34
CA PRO A 187 -22.76 8.49 2.73
C PRO A 187 -21.55 8.70 1.83
N ALA A 188 -21.74 9.01 0.54
CA ALA A 188 -20.62 9.34 -0.35
C ALA A 188 -19.87 10.60 0.10
N ARG A 189 -20.58 11.64 0.55
CA ARG A 189 -19.95 12.84 1.11
C ARG A 189 -19.27 12.58 2.45
N ILE A 190 -19.88 11.74 3.31
CA ILE A 190 -19.27 11.32 4.57
C ILE A 190 -17.96 10.58 4.29
N LEU A 191 -17.98 9.60 3.38
CA LEU A 191 -16.78 8.89 2.94
C LEU A 191 -15.73 9.85 2.37
N GLY A 192 -16.16 10.81 1.54
CA GLY A 192 -15.27 11.82 0.97
C GLY A 192 -14.60 12.69 2.03
N SER A 193 -15.35 13.18 3.02
CA SER A 193 -14.79 13.98 4.12
C SER A 193 -13.79 13.17 4.96
N TRP A 194 -14.05 11.90 5.20
CA TRP A 194 -13.13 11.01 5.90
C TRP A 194 -11.85 10.78 5.10
N LEU A 195 -11.96 10.56 3.77
CA LEU A 195 -10.79 10.41 2.91
C LEU A 195 -9.93 11.68 2.91
N VAL A 196 -10.54 12.87 2.86
CA VAL A 196 -9.80 14.14 2.98
C VAL A 196 -9.12 14.24 4.33
N ALA A 197 -9.83 13.96 5.42
CA ALA A 197 -9.29 14.04 6.78
C ALA A 197 -8.11 13.06 6.97
N ILE A 198 -8.28 11.80 6.55
CA ILE A 198 -7.22 10.79 6.61
C ILE A 198 -6.03 11.21 5.75
N GLY A 199 -6.27 11.66 4.51
CA GLY A 199 -5.20 12.08 3.62
C GLY A 199 -4.42 13.28 4.17
N LEU A 200 -5.09 14.27 4.75
CA LEU A 200 -4.45 15.42 5.40
C LEU A 200 -3.69 15.02 6.66
N LEU A 201 -4.25 14.11 7.47
CA LEU A 201 -3.59 13.64 8.69
C LEU A 201 -2.30 12.87 8.36
N TYR A 202 -2.38 11.90 7.45
CA TYR A 202 -1.20 11.12 7.05
C TYR A 202 -0.17 11.97 6.29
N GLY A 203 -0.64 12.83 5.37
CA GLY A 203 0.22 13.76 4.64
C GLY A 203 0.88 14.75 5.59
N GLY A 204 0.13 15.35 6.50
CA GLY A 204 0.65 16.28 7.50
C GLY A 204 1.65 15.62 8.46
N ALA A 205 1.32 14.42 8.96
CA ALA A 205 2.23 13.67 9.83
C ALA A 205 3.56 13.32 9.16
N SER A 206 3.57 13.07 7.84
CA SER A 206 4.80 12.80 7.09
C SER A 206 5.70 14.04 6.94
N LEU A 207 5.14 15.24 7.03
CA LEU A 207 5.86 16.51 6.92
C LEU A 207 6.44 16.99 8.26
N ILE A 208 5.95 16.47 9.40
CA ILE A 208 6.48 16.80 10.71
C ILE A 208 7.87 16.17 10.86
N PRO A 209 8.93 16.96 11.17
CA PRO A 209 10.22 16.38 11.48
C PRO A 209 10.06 15.41 12.64
N LYS A 210 10.50 14.16 12.47
CA LYS A 210 10.69 13.28 13.62
C LYS A 210 11.71 13.99 14.51
N GLN A 211 11.24 14.75 15.51
CA GLN A 211 12.10 15.11 16.61
C GLN A 211 12.72 13.80 17.07
N LYS A 212 14.03 13.65 16.86
CA LYS A 212 14.77 12.67 17.65
C LYS A 212 14.37 13.03 19.06
N SER A 213 13.48 12.22 19.65
CA SER A 213 13.17 12.33 21.08
C SER A 213 14.53 12.19 21.74
N ALA A 214 15.16 13.33 22.02
CA ALA A 214 16.18 13.42 23.03
C ALA A 214 15.46 13.24 24.37
N PHE A 215 14.85 12.06 24.56
CA PHE A 215 14.85 11.51 25.89
C PHE A 215 16.33 11.31 26.13
N PRO A 216 16.96 12.08 27.04
CA PRO A 216 18.25 11.69 27.54
C PRO A 216 17.99 10.26 28.03
N LEU A 217 18.53 9.27 27.32
CA LEU A 217 18.68 7.96 27.91
C LEU A 217 19.26 8.27 29.27
N PRO A 218 18.65 7.83 30.39
CA PRO A 218 19.25 7.97 31.70
C PRO A 218 20.68 7.55 31.47
N ALA A 219 21.63 8.46 31.75
CA ALA A 219 23.06 8.19 31.51
C ALA A 219 23.24 6.78 32.00
N GLU A 220 23.52 5.89 31.03
CA GLU A 220 23.67 4.47 31.30
C GLU A 220 24.68 4.46 32.44
N SER A 221 24.15 4.26 33.66
CA SER A 221 25.01 4.12 34.83
C SER A 221 25.91 3.02 34.37
N THR A 222 27.14 3.38 34.01
CA THR A 222 28.21 2.46 33.64
C THR A 222 28.02 1.27 34.54
N PRO A 223 27.61 0.09 34.01
CA PRO A 223 27.40 -1.06 34.88
C PRO A 223 28.70 -1.12 35.65
N ASN A 224 28.58 -1.06 36.97
CA ASN A 224 29.74 -1.18 37.86
C ASN A 224 30.31 -2.53 37.50
N ILE A 225 31.20 -2.54 36.49
CA ILE A 225 31.87 -3.73 36.02
C ILE A 225 32.71 -4.09 37.21
N ILE A 226 32.15 -4.97 38.07
CA ILE A 226 32.93 -5.65 39.12
C ILE A 226 34.09 -6.23 38.32
N PRO A 227 35.33 -5.75 38.56
CA PRO A 227 36.48 -6.26 37.81
C PRO A 227 36.46 -7.77 37.99
N PHE A 228 36.30 -8.52 36.91
CA PHE A 228 36.48 -9.95 36.97
C PHE A 228 37.83 -10.20 37.66
N PRO A 229 37.88 -11.02 38.72
CA PRO A 229 39.15 -11.38 39.31
C PRO A 229 40.03 -11.92 38.18
N GLY A 230 41.20 -11.30 38.03
CA GLY A 230 42.16 -11.69 37.01
C GLY A 230 42.47 -13.20 37.09
N PRO A 231 43.03 -13.78 36.02
CA PRO A 231 43.25 -15.23 35.91
C PRO A 231 44.09 -15.82 37.05
N ASP A 232 44.81 -14.97 37.77
CA ASP A 232 45.67 -15.38 38.88
C ASP A 232 44.92 -15.79 40.17
N ARG A 233 43.59 -15.63 40.22
CA ARG A 233 42.75 -16.01 41.37
C ARG A 233 41.82 -17.19 41.10
N LEU A 234 41.96 -17.87 39.96
CA LEU A 234 41.28 -19.13 39.77
C LEU A 234 41.96 -20.18 40.63
N SER A 235 41.23 -20.69 41.63
CA SER A 235 41.65 -21.79 42.47
C SER A 235 42.17 -22.93 41.59
N PRO A 236 43.25 -23.63 41.99
CA PRO A 236 43.87 -24.69 41.16
C PRO A 236 42.96 -25.89 40.91
N GLU A 237 41.73 -25.87 41.41
CA GLU A 237 40.75 -26.97 41.34
C GLU A 237 39.98 -27.02 40.02
N PHE A 238 40.13 -26.02 39.11
CA PHE A 238 39.51 -26.01 37.81
C PHE A 238 40.53 -26.11 36.64
N GLN A 239 41.33 -27.21 36.68
CA GLN A 239 42.04 -27.62 35.49
C GLN A 239 41.07 -28.40 34.58
N PRO A 240 40.83 -27.96 33.32
CA PRO A 240 40.09 -28.76 32.37
C PRO A 240 40.89 -30.05 32.14
N HIS A 241 40.28 -31.20 32.44
CA HIS A 241 40.82 -32.48 32.01
C HIS A 241 40.97 -32.43 30.47
N GLU A 242 42.20 -32.27 30.00
CA GLU A 242 42.54 -32.51 28.59
C GLU A 242 42.14 -33.95 28.29
N ARG A 243 41.14 -34.11 27.44
CA ARG A 243 40.83 -35.42 26.83
C ARG A 243 41.91 -35.73 25.80
N PRO A 244 42.75 -36.73 26.02
CA PRO A 244 43.69 -37.15 25.00
C PRO A 244 42.89 -37.86 23.89
N GLY A 245 43.00 -37.37 22.66
CA GLY A 245 42.68 -38.17 21.45
C GLY A 245 41.48 -37.79 20.62
N ALA A 246 41.28 -36.50 20.30
CA ALA A 246 40.49 -36.17 19.13
C ALA A 246 41.44 -35.90 17.95
N VAL A 247 41.75 -36.95 17.18
CA VAL A 247 42.40 -36.84 15.89
C VAL A 247 41.41 -36.25 14.92
N ILE A 248 41.65 -35.01 14.48
CA ILE A 248 40.87 -34.34 13.40
C ILE A 248 41.40 -34.88 12.09
N PRO A 249 40.57 -35.58 11.28
CA PRO A 249 41.01 -35.98 9.95
C PRO A 249 41.15 -34.74 9.06
N PRO A 250 42.13 -34.76 8.11
CA PRO A 250 42.31 -33.64 7.18
C PRO A 250 41.11 -33.53 6.22
N ALA A 251 40.60 -32.33 6.06
CA ALA A 251 39.60 -32.03 5.09
C ALA A 251 40.18 -32.15 3.68
N ASP A 252 39.72 -33.17 2.92
CA ASP A 252 39.97 -33.28 1.48
C ASP A 252 39.35 -32.12 0.74
N LEU A 253 40.21 -31.24 0.27
CA LEU A 253 39.89 -30.23 -0.74
C LEU A 253 39.69 -30.96 -2.08
N GLN A 254 38.45 -31.15 -2.48
CA GLN A 254 38.13 -31.42 -3.89
C GLN A 254 37.33 -30.28 -4.45
N GLN A 255 38.04 -29.44 -5.22
CA GLN A 255 37.50 -28.73 -6.37
C GLN A 255 37.56 -29.66 -7.58
N PRO A 256 36.71 -29.50 -8.62
CA PRO A 256 36.56 -28.31 -9.44
C PRO A 256 35.17 -27.64 -9.41
#